data_e45355ff1686269c984757cb80b18e86
#
_entry.id   e45355ff1686269c984757cb80b18e86
#
_cell.length_a   1.000
_cell.length_b   1.000
_cell.length_c   1.000
_cell.angle_alpha   90.00
_cell.angle_beta   90.00
_cell.angle_gamma   90.00
#
_symmetry.space_group_name_H-M   'P 1'
#
loop_
_entity.id
_entity.type
_entity.pdbx_description
1 polymer ?
#
loop_
_entity_poly.entity_id
_entity_poly.type
_entity_poly.pdbx_seq_one_letter_code
_entity_poly.pdbx_strand_id
1 'polypeptide(L)'
;MRTHEARKSIGSHQYNRIGQYQIYPPQGCPDIFPQRCPPCPPCPECPTCPPVGVLQTEVFQFTAFADGIRNVFTNQDAAPQFSTIGILDPQNVSITNLFINGILQPPNLYTVQPGSLVLSDVPFRGVPIILQFVVIRQS
;
A
#
# COMPACT_ATOMS: atom_id res chain seq x y z
N MET A 1 -7.04 -61.95 9.43
CA MET A 1 -6.14 -61.03 8.74
C MET A 1 -6.38 -59.64 9.25
N ARG A 2 -5.46 -59.08 10.00
CA ARG A 2 -5.55 -57.72 10.51
C ARG A 2 -4.74 -56.81 9.62
N THR A 3 -5.39 -55.88 8.93
CA THR A 3 -4.76 -54.82 8.18
C THR A 3 -4.28 -53.76 9.15
N HIS A 4 -2.97 -53.60 9.27
CA HIS A 4 -2.38 -52.48 9.98
C HIS A 4 -2.50 -51.22 9.14
N GLU A 5 -3.47 -50.38 9.45
CA GLU A 5 -3.47 -48.98 8.97
C GLU A 5 -2.35 -48.23 9.66
N ALA A 6 -1.36 -47.86 8.86
CA ALA A 6 -0.34 -46.91 9.30
C ALA A 6 -0.99 -45.55 9.53
N ARG A 7 -1.24 -45.18 10.77
CA ARG A 7 -1.59 -43.81 11.15
C ARG A 7 -0.42 -42.90 10.78
N LYS A 8 -0.64 -42.09 9.78
CA LYS A 8 0.24 -40.94 9.56
C LYS A 8 0.23 -40.08 10.81
N SER A 9 1.36 -40.03 11.48
CA SER A 9 1.63 -39.14 12.59
C SER A 9 1.60 -37.70 12.06
N ILE A 10 0.51 -36.99 12.25
CA ILE A 10 0.41 -35.58 12.03
C ILE A 10 0.94 -34.92 13.29
N GLY A 11 2.15 -34.36 13.18
CA GLY A 11 2.73 -33.44 14.16
C GLY A 11 2.73 -33.94 15.60
N SER A 12 3.88 -34.32 16.10
CA SER A 12 4.06 -34.64 17.52
C SER A 12 3.86 -33.37 18.37
N HIS A 13 2.64 -33.18 18.85
CA HIS A 13 2.39 -32.24 19.92
C HIS A 13 2.91 -32.87 21.22
N GLN A 14 4.04 -32.41 21.68
CA GLN A 14 4.54 -32.83 22.99
C GLN A 14 3.95 -31.93 24.08
N TYR A 15 3.19 -32.50 24.98
CA TYR A 15 2.78 -31.85 26.21
C TYR A 15 3.91 -31.92 27.23
N ASN A 16 4.23 -30.80 27.88
CA ASN A 16 5.08 -30.85 29.02
C ASN A 16 4.30 -31.38 30.25
N ARG A 17 5.00 -31.75 31.33
CA ARG A 17 4.42 -32.33 32.53
C ARG A 17 3.37 -31.45 33.25
N ILE A 18 3.19 -30.19 32.79
CA ILE A 18 2.28 -29.21 33.42
C ILE A 18 1.04 -28.97 32.51
N GLY A 19 0.90 -29.72 31.39
CA GLY A 19 -0.25 -29.58 30.49
C GLY A 19 -0.28 -28.25 29.68
N GLN A 20 0.83 -27.54 29.60
CA GLN A 20 0.90 -26.33 28.75
C GLN A 20 1.29 -26.70 27.33
N TYR A 21 0.59 -26.10 26.37
CA TYR A 21 0.90 -26.23 24.96
C TYR A 21 2.19 -25.46 24.65
N GLN A 22 3.24 -26.16 24.27
CA GLN A 22 4.41 -25.51 23.67
C GLN A 22 4.31 -25.61 22.16
N ILE A 23 4.16 -24.45 21.53
CA ILE A 23 4.21 -24.33 20.07
C ILE A 23 5.67 -24.15 19.70
N TYR A 24 6.29 -25.20 19.16
CA TYR A 24 7.59 -25.08 18.54
C TYR A 24 7.41 -24.64 17.07
N PRO A 25 8.10 -23.61 16.62
CA PRO A 25 8.12 -23.30 15.20
C PRO A 25 8.70 -24.48 14.43
N PRO A 26 8.18 -24.80 13.24
CA PRO A 26 8.74 -25.86 12.42
C PRO A 26 10.20 -25.55 12.12
N GLN A 27 11.08 -26.52 12.37
CA GLN A 27 12.50 -26.35 12.10
C GLN A 27 12.70 -26.14 10.58
N GLY A 28 13.34 -25.04 10.22
CA GLY A 28 13.71 -24.73 8.83
C GLY A 28 12.91 -23.62 8.17
N CYS A 29 11.88 -23.05 8.82
CA CYS A 29 11.28 -21.81 8.34
C CYS A 29 12.01 -20.62 8.96
N PRO A 30 12.55 -19.68 8.15
CA PRO A 30 13.01 -18.40 8.68
C PRO A 30 11.81 -17.70 9.34
N ASP A 31 11.99 -17.17 10.53
CA ASP A 31 10.97 -16.40 11.21
C ASP A 31 10.57 -15.23 10.33
N ILE A 32 9.28 -15.19 9.94
CA ILE A 32 8.72 -14.13 9.11
C ILE A 32 8.63 -12.81 9.88
N PHE A 33 8.66 -12.89 11.20
CA PHE A 33 8.68 -11.72 12.07
C PHE A 33 10.12 -11.40 12.50
N PRO A 34 10.56 -10.14 12.41
CA PRO A 34 11.88 -9.76 12.90
C PRO A 34 11.97 -10.10 14.39
N GLN A 35 12.73 -11.12 14.67
CA GLN A 35 13.11 -11.42 16.05
C GLN A 35 13.85 -10.21 16.61
N ARG A 36 13.63 -9.91 17.87
CA ARG A 36 14.48 -8.96 18.57
C ARG A 36 15.91 -9.33 18.26
N CYS A 37 16.65 -8.41 17.65
CA CYS A 37 18.05 -8.62 17.35
C CYS A 37 18.71 -9.26 18.58
N PRO A 38 19.42 -10.40 18.42
CA PRO A 38 20.23 -10.91 19.50
C PRO A 38 21.15 -9.78 19.96
N PRO A 39 21.47 -9.69 21.27
CA PRO A 39 22.36 -8.65 21.75
C PRO A 39 23.63 -8.67 20.87
N CYS A 40 23.81 -7.64 20.07
CA CYS A 40 24.99 -7.49 19.26
C CYS A 40 26.22 -7.56 20.17
N PRO A 41 27.23 -8.37 19.84
CA PRO A 41 28.52 -8.19 20.45
C PRO A 41 28.95 -6.73 20.26
N PRO A 42 29.68 -6.12 21.18
CA PRO A 42 30.04 -4.72 21.11
C PRO A 42 30.82 -4.47 19.80
N CYS A 43 30.07 -4.01 18.82
CA CYS A 43 30.62 -3.63 17.51
C CYS A 43 30.84 -2.11 17.56
N PRO A 44 32.05 -1.60 17.31
CA PRO A 44 32.33 -0.17 17.43
C PRO A 44 31.51 0.70 16.44
N GLU A 45 30.83 0.11 15.47
CA GLU A 45 29.99 0.81 14.49
C GLU A 45 28.78 -0.06 14.10
N CYS A 46 27.85 -0.26 15.04
CA CYS A 46 26.52 -0.70 14.64
C CYS A 46 25.85 0.44 13.86
N PRO A 47 25.48 0.24 12.57
CA PRO A 47 24.58 1.18 11.93
C PRO A 47 23.33 1.26 12.80
N THR A 48 23.03 2.45 13.30
CA THR A 48 21.82 2.72 14.09
C THR A 48 20.64 2.07 13.37
N CYS A 49 19.96 1.16 14.05
CA CYS A 49 18.70 0.62 13.53
C CYS A 49 17.86 1.81 13.09
N PRO A 50 17.33 1.81 11.84
CA PRO A 50 16.47 2.89 11.41
C PRO A 50 15.31 3.00 12.42
N PRO A 51 14.93 4.22 12.81
CA PRO A 51 13.89 4.42 13.80
C PRO A 51 12.63 3.67 13.32
N VAL A 52 12.12 2.77 14.16
CA VAL A 52 10.86 2.06 13.92
C VAL A 52 9.77 3.09 14.10
N GLY A 53 9.41 3.78 13.04
CA GLY A 53 8.41 4.84 13.04
C GLY A 53 7.52 4.76 11.81
N VAL A 54 6.37 5.38 11.88
CA VAL A 54 5.48 5.59 10.73
C VAL A 54 6.18 6.57 9.78
N LEU A 55 6.29 6.20 8.50
CA LEU A 55 6.82 7.08 7.47
C LEU A 55 5.92 8.32 7.33
N GLN A 56 6.54 9.49 7.23
CA GLN A 56 5.78 10.70 6.99
C GLN A 56 5.11 10.65 5.62
N THR A 57 3.81 10.87 5.61
CA THR A 57 3.00 10.77 4.40
C THR A 57 2.18 12.04 4.24
N GLU A 58 2.30 12.66 3.07
CA GLU A 58 1.49 13.81 2.66
C GLU A 58 0.49 13.35 1.60
N VAL A 59 -0.75 13.80 1.70
CA VAL A 59 -1.81 13.49 0.74
C VAL A 59 -2.32 14.79 0.12
N PHE A 60 -2.30 14.84 -1.20
CA PHE A 60 -2.80 15.96 -1.98
C PHE A 60 -3.94 15.49 -2.90
N GLN A 61 -4.82 16.39 -3.25
CA GLN A 61 -6.00 16.08 -4.05
C GLN A 61 -6.29 17.19 -5.05
N PHE A 62 -6.46 16.80 -6.31
CA PHE A 62 -7.05 17.58 -7.37
C PHE A 62 -8.47 17.05 -7.60
N THR A 63 -9.44 17.93 -7.69
CA THR A 63 -10.84 17.56 -7.97
C THR A 63 -11.39 18.43 -9.10
N ALA A 64 -12.03 17.77 -10.06
CA ALA A 64 -12.74 18.42 -11.16
C ALA A 64 -14.12 17.77 -11.34
N PHE A 65 -15.00 18.42 -12.07
CA PHE A 65 -16.29 17.88 -12.47
C PHE A 65 -16.34 17.72 -13.99
N ALA A 66 -16.79 16.56 -14.44
CA ALA A 66 -16.92 16.29 -15.85
C ALA A 66 -17.99 17.15 -16.53
N ASP A 67 -17.73 17.62 -17.73
CA ASP A 67 -18.70 18.36 -18.56
C ASP A 67 -19.51 17.44 -19.49
N GLY A 68 -19.14 16.15 -19.58
CA GLY A 68 -19.75 15.18 -20.48
C GLY A 68 -19.27 15.27 -21.94
N ILE A 69 -18.21 16.04 -22.22
CA ILE A 69 -17.71 16.30 -23.56
C ILE A 69 -16.22 16.00 -23.66
N ARG A 70 -15.43 16.41 -22.67
CA ARG A 70 -13.96 16.27 -22.66
C ARG A 70 -13.49 15.09 -21.83
N ASN A 71 -12.39 14.51 -22.24
CA ASN A 71 -11.64 13.51 -21.50
C ASN A 71 -10.27 14.04 -21.02
N VAL A 72 -9.98 15.32 -21.23
CA VAL A 72 -8.73 15.99 -20.81
C VAL A 72 -9.08 17.07 -19.79
N PHE A 73 -8.39 17.01 -18.65
CA PHE A 73 -8.55 17.95 -17.55
C PHE A 73 -7.20 18.59 -17.24
N THR A 74 -7.23 19.87 -16.89
CA THR A 74 -6.05 20.67 -16.58
C THR A 74 -6.20 21.34 -15.21
N ASN A 75 -5.17 22.03 -14.75
CA ASN A 75 -5.24 22.78 -13.50
C ASN A 75 -6.36 23.84 -13.47
N GLN A 76 -6.80 24.30 -14.65
CA GLN A 76 -7.89 25.29 -14.77
C GLN A 76 -9.27 24.68 -14.47
N ASP A 77 -9.39 23.37 -14.60
CA ASP A 77 -10.64 22.63 -14.33
C ASP A 77 -10.80 22.31 -12.83
N ALA A 78 -9.82 22.68 -11.99
CA ALA A 78 -9.86 22.41 -10.57
C ALA A 78 -11.07 23.08 -9.90
N ALA A 79 -11.79 22.29 -9.09
CA ALA A 79 -12.80 22.80 -8.17
C ALA A 79 -12.11 23.26 -6.87
N PRO A 80 -11.96 24.58 -6.63
CA PRO A 80 -11.07 25.09 -5.57
C PRO A 80 -11.51 24.67 -4.16
N GLN A 81 -12.81 24.48 -3.94
CA GLN A 81 -13.32 24.05 -2.65
C GLN A 81 -13.01 22.60 -2.30
N PHE A 82 -12.63 21.79 -3.29
CA PHE A 82 -12.34 20.34 -3.11
C PHE A 82 -10.90 19.98 -3.51
N SER A 83 -10.13 20.91 -4.04
CA SER A 83 -8.74 20.68 -4.45
C SER A 83 -7.79 21.28 -3.44
N THR A 84 -6.77 20.51 -3.04
CA THR A 84 -5.66 21.03 -2.21
C THR A 84 -4.48 21.48 -3.05
N ILE A 85 -4.39 20.98 -4.28
CA ILE A 85 -3.30 21.25 -5.22
C ILE A 85 -3.78 21.06 -6.66
N GLY A 86 -2.98 21.49 -7.64
CA GLY A 86 -3.15 21.14 -9.04
C GLY A 86 -2.66 19.74 -9.37
N ILE A 87 -2.64 19.39 -10.65
CA ILE A 87 -2.17 18.09 -11.12
C ILE A 87 -0.65 18.04 -11.04
N LEU A 88 -0.14 17.24 -10.12
CA LEU A 88 1.30 17.07 -9.90
C LEU A 88 1.94 16.19 -10.98
N ASP A 89 3.26 16.33 -11.10
CA ASP A 89 4.07 15.39 -11.87
C ASP A 89 4.08 14.02 -11.16
N PRO A 90 3.64 12.94 -11.83
CA PRO A 90 3.61 11.60 -11.24
C PRO A 90 5.00 11.07 -10.88
N GLN A 91 6.08 11.62 -11.44
CA GLN A 91 7.45 11.24 -11.09
C GLN A 91 7.88 11.76 -9.70
N ASN A 92 7.20 12.76 -9.18
CA ASN A 92 7.49 13.39 -7.90
C ASN A 92 6.59 12.91 -6.76
N VAL A 93 5.76 11.91 -7.00
CA VAL A 93 4.83 11.35 -6.01
C VAL A 93 5.02 9.84 -5.87
N SER A 94 4.72 9.31 -4.70
CA SER A 94 4.87 7.87 -4.44
C SER A 94 3.72 7.05 -5.00
N ILE A 95 2.49 7.57 -4.92
CA ILE A 95 1.28 6.90 -5.39
C ILE A 95 0.36 7.94 -6.03
N THR A 96 -0.24 7.56 -7.16
CA THR A 96 -1.29 8.32 -7.82
C THR A 96 -2.53 7.44 -7.96
N ASN A 97 -3.65 7.91 -7.43
CA ASN A 97 -4.94 7.24 -7.52
C ASN A 97 -5.95 8.14 -8.21
N LEU A 98 -6.69 7.60 -9.17
CA LEU A 98 -7.79 8.30 -9.82
C LEU A 98 -9.12 7.67 -9.40
N PHE A 99 -10.04 8.52 -8.95
CA PHE A 99 -11.42 8.12 -8.68
C PHE A 99 -12.37 8.88 -9.61
N ILE A 100 -13.25 8.14 -10.26
CA ILE A 100 -14.34 8.70 -11.06
C ILE A 100 -15.65 8.26 -10.41
N ASN A 101 -16.47 9.21 -10.01
CA ASN A 101 -17.70 8.95 -9.26
C ASN A 101 -17.48 8.08 -8.01
N GLY A 102 -16.35 8.28 -7.32
CA GLY A 102 -15.98 7.52 -6.12
C GLY A 102 -15.40 6.12 -6.38
N ILE A 103 -15.25 5.71 -7.63
CA ILE A 103 -14.71 4.40 -8.00
C ILE A 103 -13.25 4.56 -8.44
N LEU A 104 -12.35 3.80 -7.81
CA LEU A 104 -10.93 3.76 -8.18
C LEU A 104 -10.77 3.22 -9.60
N GLN A 105 -10.02 3.94 -10.42
CA GLN A 105 -9.75 3.58 -11.81
C GLN A 105 -8.42 2.82 -11.94
N PRO A 106 -8.35 1.80 -12.78
CA PRO A 106 -7.09 1.13 -13.08
C PRO A 106 -6.15 2.05 -13.88
N PRO A 107 -4.81 1.94 -13.68
CA PRO A 107 -3.85 2.87 -14.28
C PRO A 107 -3.81 2.90 -15.81
N ASN A 108 -4.30 1.86 -16.46
CA ASN A 108 -4.36 1.76 -17.92
C ASN A 108 -5.48 2.59 -18.55
N LEU A 109 -6.41 3.13 -17.76
CA LEU A 109 -7.54 3.94 -18.25
C LEU A 109 -7.28 5.45 -18.18
N TYR A 110 -6.12 5.87 -17.72
CA TYR A 110 -5.78 7.30 -17.66
C TYR A 110 -4.28 7.52 -17.76
N THR A 111 -3.92 8.74 -18.13
CA THR A 111 -2.53 9.21 -18.13
C THR A 111 -2.44 10.53 -17.39
N VAL A 112 -1.51 10.62 -16.45
CA VAL A 112 -1.20 11.85 -15.72
C VAL A 112 0.11 12.42 -16.23
N GLN A 113 0.10 13.70 -16.52
CA GLN A 113 1.28 14.50 -16.83
C GLN A 113 1.28 15.76 -15.95
N PRO A 114 2.41 16.46 -15.80
CA PRO A 114 2.44 17.71 -15.06
C PRO A 114 1.37 18.68 -15.57
N GLY A 115 0.39 19.01 -14.72
CA GLY A 115 -0.70 19.95 -15.06
C GLY A 115 -1.81 19.39 -15.95
N SER A 116 -1.80 18.08 -16.30
CA SER A 116 -2.78 17.48 -17.20
C SER A 116 -3.15 16.05 -16.82
N LEU A 117 -4.44 15.75 -16.91
CA LEU A 117 -5.01 14.41 -16.76
C LEU A 117 -5.77 14.06 -18.04
N VAL A 118 -5.45 12.94 -18.65
CA VAL A 118 -6.14 12.41 -19.84
C VAL A 118 -6.82 11.09 -19.48
N LEU A 119 -8.11 10.99 -19.72
CA LEU A 119 -8.91 9.78 -19.52
C LEU A 119 -9.09 9.04 -20.83
N SER A 120 -9.24 7.70 -20.77
CA SER A 120 -9.54 6.89 -21.96
C SER A 120 -10.93 7.19 -22.53
N ASP A 121 -11.89 7.50 -21.64
CA ASP A 121 -13.28 7.76 -22.01
C ASP A 121 -13.76 9.12 -21.46
N VAL A 122 -14.82 9.64 -22.05
CA VAL A 122 -15.48 10.86 -21.58
C VAL A 122 -16.43 10.53 -20.44
N PRO A 123 -16.22 11.02 -19.22
CA PRO A 123 -17.15 10.80 -18.11
C PRO A 123 -18.46 11.55 -18.31
N PHE A 124 -19.54 11.03 -17.74
CA PHE A 124 -20.83 11.72 -17.77
C PHE A 124 -20.77 13.09 -17.09
N ARG A 125 -21.55 14.01 -17.59
CA ARG A 125 -21.64 15.37 -17.02
C ARG A 125 -21.98 15.36 -15.54
N GLY A 126 -21.24 16.16 -14.76
CA GLY A 126 -21.44 16.31 -13.32
C GLY A 126 -20.77 15.26 -12.46
N VAL A 127 -20.14 14.26 -13.07
CA VAL A 127 -19.42 13.23 -12.35
C VAL A 127 -18.14 13.82 -11.73
N PRO A 128 -17.90 13.64 -10.42
CA PRO A 128 -16.66 14.07 -9.78
C PRO A 128 -15.48 13.20 -10.22
N ILE A 129 -14.39 13.87 -10.55
CA ILE A 129 -13.09 13.29 -10.89
C ILE A 129 -12.13 13.72 -9.80
N ILE A 130 -11.57 12.77 -9.06
CA ILE A 130 -10.66 13.03 -7.97
C ILE A 130 -9.33 12.34 -8.26
N LEU A 131 -8.29 13.13 -8.39
CA LEU A 131 -6.93 12.64 -8.55
C LEU A 131 -6.18 12.87 -7.23
N GLN A 132 -5.84 11.78 -6.56
CA GLN A 132 -5.15 11.78 -5.28
C GLN A 132 -3.68 11.47 -5.49
N PHE A 133 -2.83 12.25 -4.85
CA PHE A 133 -1.39 12.06 -4.83
C PHE A 133 -0.93 11.77 -3.40
N VAL A 134 -0.13 10.75 -3.23
CA VAL A 134 0.46 10.39 -1.94
C VAL A 134 1.97 10.49 -2.06
N VAL A 135 2.58 11.26 -1.19
CA VAL A 135 4.04 11.42 -1.10
C VAL A 135 4.51 10.82 0.22
N ILE A 136 5.33 9.79 0.13
CA ILE A 136 5.94 9.12 1.28
C ILE A 136 7.37 9.59 1.37
N ARG A 137 7.75 10.17 2.51
CA ARG A 137 9.11 10.67 2.77
C ARG A 137 9.82 9.77 3.77
N GLN A 138 11.07 9.47 3.49
CA GLN A 138 11.97 8.93 4.49
C GLN A 138 12.43 10.10 5.37
N SER A 139 12.26 9.94 6.66
CA SER A 139 12.78 10.88 7.65
C SER A 139 14.29 10.68 7.86
#